data_4b07f7bd6a67f1b20627e378acb06500
#
_entry.id   4b07f7bd6a67f1b20627e378acb06500
#
_cell.length_a   1.000
_cell.length_b   1.000
_cell.length_c   1.000
_cell.angle_alpha   90.00
_cell.angle_beta   90.00
_cell.angle_gamma   90.00
#
_symmetry.space_group_name_H-M   'P 1'
#
loop_
_entity.id
_entity.type
_entity.pdbx_description
1 polymer ?
#
loop_
_entity_poly.entity_id
_entity_poly.type
_entity_poly.pdbx_seq_one_letter_code
_entity_poly.pdbx_strand_id
1 'polypeptide(L)'
;MVMSVFVLLMLQYESFHTMFSAPESMEKRLKHIIKGRIPKVDAVRAVLTGIDVDEVRLIHEQAIEKIKRNGVFSTVRIGGYRTAAIDGVELFSSTKKSCPDCLTRTRNEGKTTEYFHRSVVCASVGGSPHTIIGQEMLKPRDGGKKDEGELTGGKRLIQRLRKTHGHFADVIVADALYLNAPFINTVLDCGMDVVIRLKDEKRLIFQDAEGLFKQNIGKKAGFQTKNMFVEVWDLSNFQIEGCPANLHVLKFRETYKNGTSREMWLVTTLLMASPQTLWTMMHKRWDIEENAFHQLKTYFHAKHCYCHSAMEVIFLLMILAFNMRELYLYCRLKDFRSRKITLKSVTRLFRDQLLLENFNKLLYDDSG
;
A
#
# COMPACT_ATOMS: atom_id res chain seq x y z
N MET A 1 5.54 21.22 15.58
CA MET A 1 4.35 21.11 14.72
C MET A 1 4.31 19.80 13.95
N VAL A 2 5.34 19.42 13.17
CA VAL A 2 5.35 18.12 12.45
C VAL A 2 5.15 16.94 13.42
N MET A 3 5.84 16.95 14.55
CA MET A 3 5.65 15.92 15.58
C MET A 3 4.21 15.86 16.12
N SER A 4 3.51 17.00 16.22
CA SER A 4 2.10 17.01 16.63
C SER A 4 1.21 16.30 15.61
N VAL A 5 1.47 16.50 14.31
CA VAL A 5 0.76 15.80 13.22
C VAL A 5 1.08 14.31 13.26
N PHE A 6 2.34 13.97 13.42
CA PHE A 6 2.75 12.57 13.50
C PHE A 6 2.12 11.85 14.69
N VAL A 7 2.09 12.47 15.87
CA VAL A 7 1.41 11.93 17.05
C VAL A 7 -0.09 11.79 16.81
N LEU A 8 -0.73 12.78 16.17
CA LEU A 8 -2.15 12.68 15.77
C LEU A 8 -2.40 11.43 14.92
N LEU A 9 -1.56 11.20 13.91
CA LEU A 9 -1.68 10.05 13.02
C LEU A 9 -1.40 8.73 13.76
N MET A 10 -0.37 8.68 14.61
CA MET A 10 -0.08 7.52 15.45
C MET A 10 -1.23 7.16 16.37
N LEU A 11 -1.90 8.15 16.94
CA LEU A 11 -3.07 8.00 17.80
C LEU A 11 -4.38 7.85 17.01
N GLN A 12 -4.32 7.93 15.68
CA GLN A 12 -5.46 7.75 14.77
C GLN A 12 -6.62 8.71 15.10
N TYR A 13 -6.32 9.98 15.35
CA TYR A 13 -7.35 11.01 15.45
C TYR A 13 -7.93 11.36 14.08
N GLU A 14 -9.23 11.58 14.04
CA GLU A 14 -9.97 11.80 12.78
C GLU A 14 -9.66 13.16 12.15
N SER A 15 -9.25 14.15 12.95
CA SER A 15 -8.93 15.49 12.45
C SER A 15 -8.01 16.25 13.41
N PHE A 16 -7.42 17.35 12.94
CA PHE A 16 -6.71 18.29 13.81
C PHE A 16 -7.62 18.87 14.90
N HIS A 17 -8.87 19.18 14.57
CA HIS A 17 -9.82 19.71 15.56
C HIS A 17 -10.08 18.70 16.68
N THR A 18 -10.31 17.43 16.36
CA THR A 18 -10.55 16.39 17.36
C THR A 18 -9.36 16.23 18.32
N MET A 19 -8.12 16.33 17.81
CA MET A 19 -6.95 16.28 18.67
C MET A 19 -6.80 17.53 19.55
N PHE A 20 -6.99 18.70 18.96
CA PHE A 20 -6.72 19.98 19.64
C PHE A 20 -7.89 20.48 20.51
N SER A 21 -9.07 19.88 20.39
CA SER A 21 -10.21 20.05 21.28
C SER A 21 -10.24 19.02 22.42
N ALA A 22 -9.13 18.29 22.63
CA ALA A 22 -9.04 17.29 23.67
C ALA A 22 -9.16 17.92 25.09
N PRO A 23 -9.67 17.18 26.08
CA PRO A 23 -9.74 17.65 27.46
C PRO A 23 -8.40 18.15 28.00
N GLU A 24 -8.40 19.06 28.93
CA GLU A 24 -7.19 19.70 29.52
C GLU A 24 -6.14 18.66 29.99
N SER A 25 -6.61 17.55 30.55
CA SER A 25 -5.76 16.43 30.97
C SER A 25 -4.97 15.83 29.79
N MET A 26 -5.57 15.73 28.62
CA MET A 26 -4.90 15.25 27.40
C MET A 26 -4.00 16.34 26.80
N GLU A 27 -4.38 17.60 26.92
CA GLU A 27 -3.57 18.72 26.47
C GLU A 27 -2.22 18.77 27.20
N LYS A 28 -2.20 18.62 28.52
CA LYS A 28 -0.97 18.59 29.34
C LYS A 28 -0.02 17.47 28.86
N ARG A 29 -0.54 16.31 28.49
CA ARG A 29 0.24 15.15 28.03
C ARG A 29 0.77 15.30 26.61
N LEU A 30 -0.07 15.80 25.72
CA LEU A 30 0.37 16.13 24.36
C LEU A 30 1.49 17.17 24.40
N LYS A 31 1.41 18.16 25.29
CA LYS A 31 2.50 19.13 25.55
C LYS A 31 3.79 18.45 25.99
N HIS A 32 3.70 17.42 26.83
CA HIS A 32 4.87 16.66 27.28
C HIS A 32 5.51 15.84 26.14
N ILE A 33 4.70 15.16 25.34
CA ILE A 33 5.16 14.35 24.18
C ILE A 33 5.75 15.27 23.10
N ILE A 34 5.08 16.37 22.81
CA ILE A 34 5.47 17.33 21.77
C ILE A 34 6.61 18.23 22.24
N LYS A 35 6.89 18.25 23.54
CA LYS A 35 7.87 19.15 24.19
C LYS A 35 7.60 20.62 23.88
N GLY A 36 6.34 21.06 23.94
CA GLY A 36 5.97 22.43 23.64
C GLY A 36 4.48 22.70 23.66
N ARG A 37 4.09 23.89 23.26
CA ARG A 37 2.68 24.27 23.15
C ARG A 37 1.99 23.49 22.04
N ILE A 38 0.73 23.11 22.25
CA ILE A 38 -0.12 22.57 21.19
C ILE A 38 -0.36 23.69 20.17
N PRO A 39 0.02 23.48 18.90
CA PRO A 39 -0.14 24.52 17.89
C PRO A 39 -1.61 24.69 17.50
N LYS A 40 -1.98 25.87 17.06
CA LYS A 40 -3.29 26.11 16.41
C LYS A 40 -3.35 25.41 15.06
N VAL A 41 -4.54 24.98 14.65
CA VAL A 41 -4.76 24.23 13.38
C VAL A 41 -4.19 24.96 12.16
N ASP A 42 -4.42 26.27 12.08
CA ASP A 42 -3.95 27.06 10.92
C ASP A 42 -2.42 27.18 10.88
N ALA A 43 -1.77 27.29 12.05
CA ALA A 43 -0.31 27.28 12.14
C ALA A 43 0.26 25.92 11.72
N VAL A 44 -0.42 24.80 12.06
CA VAL A 44 -0.04 23.46 11.58
C VAL A 44 -0.14 23.38 10.07
N ARG A 45 -1.26 23.83 9.50
CA ARG A 45 -1.47 23.82 8.03
C ARG A 45 -0.42 24.66 7.30
N ALA A 46 -0.13 25.86 7.80
CA ALA A 46 0.89 26.74 7.22
C ALA A 46 2.27 26.06 7.20
N VAL A 47 2.68 25.42 8.31
CA VAL A 47 3.95 24.71 8.37
C VAL A 47 3.97 23.51 7.42
N LEU A 48 2.90 22.70 7.40
CA LEU A 48 2.83 21.53 6.51
C LEU A 48 2.93 21.90 5.03
N THR A 49 2.35 23.04 4.64
CA THR A 49 2.42 23.55 3.26
C THR A 49 3.83 24.01 2.88
N GLY A 50 4.63 24.48 3.86
CA GLY A 50 6.01 24.92 3.65
C GLY A 50 7.07 23.83 3.79
N ILE A 51 6.69 22.59 4.12
CA ILE A 51 7.65 21.49 4.24
C ILE A 51 8.02 20.98 2.85
N ASP A 52 9.31 20.79 2.64
CA ASP A 52 9.81 20.07 1.47
C ASP A 52 9.42 18.59 1.56
N VAL A 53 8.69 18.14 0.55
CA VAL A 53 8.24 16.75 0.43
C VAL A 53 9.41 15.77 0.43
N ASP A 54 10.53 16.15 -0.19
CA ASP A 54 11.71 15.29 -0.30
C ASP A 54 12.39 15.06 1.05
N GLU A 55 12.34 16.03 1.98
CA GLU A 55 12.82 15.83 3.35
C GLU A 55 11.99 14.77 4.10
N VAL A 56 10.66 14.81 3.98
CA VAL A 56 9.79 13.82 4.61
C VAL A 56 9.95 12.45 3.96
N ARG A 57 10.12 12.43 2.64
CA ARG A 57 10.40 11.21 1.88
C ARG A 57 11.70 10.58 2.33
N LEU A 58 12.75 11.36 2.52
CA LEU A 58 14.05 10.88 3.02
C LEU A 58 13.93 10.22 4.41
N ILE A 59 13.15 10.81 5.32
CA ILE A 59 12.88 10.22 6.65
C ILE A 59 12.21 8.84 6.50
N HIS A 60 11.22 8.73 5.63
CA HIS A 60 10.55 7.46 5.35
C HIS A 60 11.53 6.43 4.75
N GLU A 61 12.34 6.83 3.77
CA GLU A 61 13.35 5.98 3.14
C GLU A 61 14.40 5.47 4.15
N GLN A 62 14.85 6.32 5.05
CA GLN A 62 15.76 5.93 6.14
C GLN A 62 15.11 4.92 7.10
N ALA A 63 13.81 5.07 7.39
CA ALA A 63 13.08 4.11 8.20
C ALA A 63 13.00 2.74 7.49
N ILE A 64 12.72 2.71 6.18
CA ILE A 64 12.71 1.48 5.37
C ILE A 64 14.09 0.81 5.36
N GLU A 65 15.18 1.58 5.22
CA GLU A 65 16.54 1.01 5.28
C GLU A 65 16.84 0.38 6.65
N LYS A 66 16.38 0.96 7.76
CA LYS A 66 16.51 0.33 9.09
C LYS A 66 15.71 -0.98 9.18
N ILE A 67 14.48 -1.00 8.66
CA ILE A 67 13.65 -2.20 8.61
C ILE A 67 14.35 -3.31 7.82
N LYS A 68 14.93 -2.96 6.67
CA LYS A 68 15.67 -3.87 5.79
C LYS A 68 16.92 -4.42 6.47
N ARG A 69 17.76 -3.56 7.08
CA ARG A 69 18.97 -3.95 7.80
C ARG A 69 18.67 -4.89 8.97
N ASN A 70 17.55 -4.72 9.65
CA ASN A 70 17.08 -5.59 10.73
C ASN A 70 16.49 -6.92 10.23
N GLY A 71 16.58 -7.22 8.93
CA GLY A 71 16.16 -8.49 8.36
C GLY A 71 14.64 -8.70 8.30
N VAL A 72 13.82 -7.67 8.56
CA VAL A 72 12.35 -7.82 8.60
C VAL A 72 11.80 -8.30 7.25
N PHE A 73 12.31 -7.80 6.13
CA PHE A 73 11.88 -8.27 4.80
C PHE A 73 12.33 -9.70 4.48
N SER A 74 13.33 -10.24 5.16
CA SER A 74 13.77 -11.62 4.95
C SER A 74 12.84 -12.63 5.60
N THR A 75 12.01 -12.22 6.55
CA THR A 75 11.03 -13.08 7.21
C THR A 75 9.71 -13.21 6.46
N VAL A 76 9.48 -12.34 5.48
CA VAL A 76 8.24 -12.30 4.68
C VAL A 76 8.57 -12.72 3.25
N ARG A 77 8.44 -14.02 2.96
CA ARG A 77 8.73 -14.60 1.64
C ARG A 77 7.61 -15.52 1.20
N ILE A 78 7.35 -15.53 -0.11
CA ILE A 78 6.42 -16.47 -0.73
C ILE A 78 7.24 -17.39 -1.65
N GLY A 79 7.30 -18.68 -1.32
CA GLY A 79 8.09 -19.64 -2.09
C GLY A 79 9.59 -19.30 -2.16
N GLY A 80 10.13 -18.62 -1.15
CA GLY A 80 11.51 -18.14 -1.12
C GLY A 80 11.73 -16.73 -1.67
N TYR A 81 10.77 -16.14 -2.36
CA TYR A 81 10.87 -14.82 -3.01
C TYR A 81 10.34 -13.70 -2.12
N ARG A 82 11.06 -12.58 -2.05
CA ARG A 82 10.56 -11.32 -1.48
C ARG A 82 9.58 -10.71 -2.47
N THR A 83 8.33 -10.63 -2.09
CA THR A 83 7.24 -10.18 -2.96
C THR A 83 6.72 -8.83 -2.49
N ALA A 84 6.61 -7.88 -3.41
CA ALA A 84 5.97 -6.60 -3.16
C ALA A 84 4.79 -6.41 -4.13
N ALA A 85 3.69 -5.85 -3.63
CA ALA A 85 2.55 -5.47 -4.47
C ALA A 85 2.62 -3.99 -4.81
N ILE A 86 2.16 -3.64 -6.01
CA ILE A 86 1.96 -2.27 -6.46
C ILE A 86 0.50 -2.05 -6.81
N ASP A 87 -0.08 -0.94 -6.35
CA ASP A 87 -1.47 -0.58 -6.66
C ASP A 87 -1.73 0.91 -6.39
N GLY A 88 -2.81 1.46 -6.99
CA GLY A 88 -3.21 2.83 -6.82
C GLY A 88 -4.19 3.04 -5.66
N VAL A 89 -3.99 4.10 -4.89
CA VAL A 89 -4.92 4.51 -3.84
C VAL A 89 -5.40 5.94 -4.04
N GLU A 90 -6.72 6.12 -4.07
CA GLU A 90 -7.33 7.44 -4.04
C GLU A 90 -7.44 7.92 -2.60
N LEU A 91 -6.94 9.12 -2.35
CA LEU A 91 -6.93 9.78 -1.06
C LEU A 91 -8.18 10.66 -0.91
N PHE A 92 -7.97 11.96 -0.84
CA PHE A 92 -9.04 12.96 -0.75
C PHE A 92 -9.65 13.26 -2.12
N SER A 93 -10.97 13.47 -2.17
CA SER A 93 -11.66 14.01 -3.34
C SER A 93 -12.71 15.06 -2.95
N SER A 94 -12.96 16.04 -3.82
CA SER A 94 -13.92 17.13 -3.60
C SER A 94 -14.42 17.73 -4.91
N THR A 95 -15.66 18.17 -4.91
CA THR A 95 -16.23 19.00 -5.99
C THR A 95 -16.12 20.50 -5.72
N LYS A 96 -15.66 20.89 -4.52
CA LYS A 96 -15.62 22.29 -4.05
C LYS A 96 -14.20 22.82 -3.82
N LYS A 97 -13.27 21.93 -3.47
CA LYS A 97 -11.89 22.29 -3.13
C LYS A 97 -10.93 21.76 -4.18
N SER A 98 -10.02 22.60 -4.63
CA SER A 98 -8.95 22.24 -5.58
C SER A 98 -7.62 22.81 -5.12
N CYS A 99 -6.52 22.24 -5.60
CA CYS A 99 -5.16 22.78 -5.50
C CYS A 99 -4.42 22.52 -6.82
N PRO A 100 -3.23 23.10 -7.02
CA PRO A 100 -2.44 22.87 -8.24
C PRO A 100 -2.11 21.40 -8.53
N ASP A 101 -1.98 20.57 -7.50
CA ASP A 101 -1.63 19.16 -7.60
C ASP A 101 -2.84 18.21 -7.73
N CYS A 102 -4.05 18.75 -7.83
CA CYS A 102 -5.25 17.94 -8.03
C CYS A 102 -5.32 17.34 -9.42
N LEU A 103 -5.60 16.05 -9.48
CA LEU A 103 -6.13 15.39 -10.66
C LEU A 103 -7.61 15.78 -10.83
N THR A 104 -8.11 15.69 -12.06
CA THR A 104 -9.49 16.05 -12.39
C THR A 104 -10.22 14.91 -13.08
N ARG A 105 -11.51 14.78 -12.78
CA ARG A 105 -12.43 13.91 -13.54
C ARG A 105 -13.82 14.53 -13.61
N THR A 106 -14.49 14.29 -14.70
CA THR A 106 -15.89 14.70 -14.88
C THR A 106 -16.83 13.60 -14.43
N ARG A 107 -17.90 14.00 -13.71
CA ARG A 107 -18.98 13.12 -13.28
C ARG A 107 -20.31 13.64 -13.81
N ASN A 108 -21.35 12.82 -13.69
CA ASN A 108 -22.72 13.20 -14.07
C ASN A 108 -22.78 13.74 -15.50
N GLU A 109 -22.30 12.96 -16.48
CA GLU A 109 -22.35 13.30 -17.91
C GLU A 109 -21.72 14.68 -18.23
N GLY A 110 -20.64 15.01 -17.56
CA GLY A 110 -19.92 16.26 -17.81
C GLY A 110 -20.35 17.46 -16.95
N LYS A 111 -21.38 17.30 -16.09
CA LYS A 111 -21.94 18.43 -15.32
C LYS A 111 -21.16 18.81 -14.07
N THR A 112 -20.32 17.89 -13.55
CA THR A 112 -19.59 18.13 -12.29
C THR A 112 -18.12 17.76 -12.45
N THR A 113 -17.23 18.70 -12.13
CA THR A 113 -15.80 18.42 -12.02
C THR A 113 -15.47 17.99 -10.59
N GLU A 114 -14.83 16.85 -10.44
CA GLU A 114 -14.29 16.36 -9.18
C GLU A 114 -12.77 16.47 -9.21
N TYR A 115 -12.21 17.05 -8.16
CA TYR A 115 -10.78 17.21 -7.90
C TYR A 115 -10.36 16.15 -6.90
N PHE A 116 -9.28 15.43 -7.17
CA PHE A 116 -8.85 14.35 -6.28
C PHE A 116 -7.33 14.17 -6.29
N HIS A 117 -6.81 13.51 -5.26
CA HIS A 117 -5.43 13.07 -5.19
C HIS A 117 -5.37 11.55 -5.23
N ARG A 118 -4.41 11.03 -5.99
CA ARG A 118 -4.16 9.60 -6.11
C ARG A 118 -2.67 9.33 -6.02
N SER A 119 -2.31 8.26 -5.35
CA SER A 119 -0.94 7.80 -5.22
C SER A 119 -0.82 6.36 -5.66
N VAL A 120 0.29 5.99 -6.27
CA VAL A 120 0.70 4.61 -6.44
C VAL A 120 1.54 4.22 -5.22
N VAL A 121 1.27 3.07 -4.66
CA VAL A 121 1.93 2.56 -3.45
C VAL A 121 2.56 1.21 -3.74
N CYS A 122 3.76 0.99 -3.21
CA CYS A 122 4.43 -0.30 -3.20
C CYS A 122 4.55 -0.81 -1.76
N ALA A 123 4.07 -2.02 -1.49
CA ALA A 123 4.06 -2.61 -0.15
C ALA A 123 4.52 -4.06 -0.17
N SER A 124 5.18 -4.52 0.91
CA SER A 124 5.50 -5.92 1.11
C SER A 124 4.22 -6.73 1.34
N VAL A 125 4.13 -7.92 0.73
CA VAL A 125 2.98 -8.82 0.84
C VAL A 125 3.40 -10.24 1.14
N GLY A 126 2.47 -11.04 1.65
CA GLY A 126 2.69 -12.46 1.96
C GLY A 126 2.86 -12.77 3.43
N GLY A 127 2.96 -11.78 4.30
CA GLY A 127 3.08 -11.96 5.75
C GLY A 127 3.24 -10.67 6.52
N SER A 128 3.43 -10.76 7.82
CA SER A 128 3.62 -9.60 8.72
C SER A 128 5.10 -9.36 9.01
N PRO A 129 5.53 -8.11 9.20
CA PRO A 129 4.70 -6.88 9.14
C PRO A 129 4.38 -6.47 7.71
N HIS A 130 3.18 -5.92 7.49
CA HIS A 130 2.83 -5.31 6.22
C HIS A 130 3.48 -3.92 6.14
N THR A 131 4.52 -3.79 5.32
CA THR A 131 5.30 -2.55 5.24
C THR A 131 5.06 -1.86 3.92
N ILE A 132 4.66 -0.60 3.95
CA ILE A 132 4.64 0.26 2.76
C ILE A 132 6.07 0.73 2.49
N ILE A 133 6.64 0.26 1.38
CA ILE A 133 8.03 0.52 1.00
C ILE A 133 8.18 1.91 0.40
N GLY A 134 7.16 2.37 -0.32
CA GLY A 134 7.13 3.72 -0.87
C GLY A 134 5.81 4.06 -1.55
N GLN A 135 5.69 5.32 -1.91
CA GLN A 135 4.53 5.87 -2.61
C GLN A 135 4.97 6.91 -3.65
N GLU A 136 4.14 7.16 -4.65
CA GLU A 136 4.36 8.18 -5.68
C GLU A 136 3.04 8.85 -6.03
N MET A 137 2.94 10.17 -5.81
CA MET A 137 1.73 10.92 -6.19
C MET A 137 1.64 11.05 -7.71
N LEU A 138 0.43 10.86 -8.24
CA LEU A 138 0.16 11.13 -9.64
C LEU A 138 0.08 12.65 -9.86
N LYS A 139 0.64 13.10 -10.98
CA LYS A 139 0.74 14.52 -11.33
C LYS A 139 -0.41 14.95 -12.24
N PRO A 140 -0.98 16.15 -12.02
CA PRO A 140 -1.92 16.72 -12.97
C PRO A 140 -1.19 17.13 -14.26
N ARG A 141 -1.86 16.93 -15.40
CA ARG A 141 -1.41 17.42 -16.73
C ARG A 141 0.08 17.16 -17.00
N ASP A 142 0.51 15.91 -16.86
CA ASP A 142 1.91 15.48 -17.03
C ASP A 142 2.41 15.73 -18.46
N GLY A 143 2.70 17.01 -18.78
CA GLY A 143 3.14 17.46 -20.09
C GLY A 143 2.10 17.38 -21.22
N GLY A 144 0.84 17.05 -20.92
CA GLY A 144 -0.22 16.82 -21.90
C GLY A 144 -1.59 17.38 -21.51
N LYS A 145 -2.62 16.97 -22.26
CA LYS A 145 -4.03 17.32 -22.00
C LYS A 145 -4.69 16.47 -20.92
N LYS A 146 -4.05 15.37 -20.49
CA LYS A 146 -4.58 14.40 -19.54
C LYS A 146 -3.74 14.36 -18.29
N ASP A 147 -4.36 14.03 -17.17
CA ASP A 147 -3.68 13.74 -15.93
C ASP A 147 -2.88 12.44 -16.04
N GLU A 148 -1.82 12.32 -15.23
CA GLU A 148 -0.97 11.14 -15.19
C GLU A 148 -1.75 9.89 -14.77
N GLY A 149 -1.48 8.76 -15.44
CA GLY A 149 -2.03 7.46 -15.08
C GLY A 149 -1.14 6.68 -14.11
N GLU A 150 -1.71 5.67 -13.46
CA GLU A 150 -1.00 4.80 -12.51
C GLU A 150 0.22 4.10 -13.10
N LEU A 151 0.19 3.75 -14.39
CA LEU A 151 1.34 3.11 -15.05
C LEU A 151 2.58 4.01 -15.04
N THR A 152 2.41 5.31 -15.30
CA THR A 152 3.53 6.27 -15.31
C THR A 152 4.05 6.49 -13.89
N GLY A 153 3.15 6.75 -12.92
CA GLY A 153 3.53 6.84 -11.51
C GLY A 153 4.16 5.57 -10.98
N GLY A 154 3.65 4.41 -11.38
CA GLY A 154 4.18 3.10 -10.99
C GLY A 154 5.61 2.86 -11.49
N LYS A 155 5.90 3.19 -12.75
CA LYS A 155 7.26 3.09 -13.30
C LYS A 155 8.24 3.99 -12.54
N ARG A 156 7.85 5.26 -12.31
CA ARG A 156 8.65 6.22 -11.54
C ARG A 156 8.92 5.74 -10.12
N LEU A 157 7.89 5.18 -9.45
CA LEU A 157 8.03 4.59 -8.12
C LEU A 157 9.03 3.43 -8.10
N ILE A 158 8.91 2.45 -8.99
CA ILE A 158 9.80 1.27 -9.06
C ILE A 158 11.25 1.70 -9.29
N GLN A 159 11.51 2.60 -10.23
CA GLN A 159 12.84 3.13 -10.51
C GLN A 159 13.44 3.85 -9.29
N ARG A 160 12.65 4.70 -8.62
CA ARG A 160 13.09 5.40 -7.41
C ARG A 160 13.40 4.42 -6.28
N LEU A 161 12.51 3.47 -6.00
CA LEU A 161 12.74 2.47 -4.96
C LEU A 161 13.98 1.61 -5.24
N ARG A 162 14.21 1.24 -6.51
CA ARG A 162 15.42 0.52 -6.90
C ARG A 162 16.69 1.33 -6.65
N LYS A 163 16.66 2.63 -6.99
CA LYS A 163 17.78 3.55 -6.75
C LYS A 163 18.06 3.74 -5.27
N THR A 164 17.01 3.90 -4.45
CA THR A 164 17.14 4.22 -3.01
C THR A 164 17.45 2.97 -2.18
N HIS A 165 16.74 1.88 -2.41
CA HIS A 165 16.79 0.68 -1.57
C HIS A 165 17.53 -0.51 -2.20
N GLY A 166 18.09 -0.34 -3.40
CA GLY A 166 18.72 -1.44 -4.11
C GLY A 166 17.71 -2.54 -4.43
N HIS A 167 18.06 -3.78 -4.20
CA HIS A 167 17.20 -4.93 -4.44
C HIS A 167 16.21 -5.13 -3.28
N PHE A 168 15.08 -4.42 -3.30
CA PHE A 168 14.08 -4.42 -2.24
C PHE A 168 13.05 -5.55 -2.36
N ALA A 169 12.82 -6.06 -3.57
CA ALA A 169 11.94 -7.19 -3.87
C ALA A 169 12.55 -8.07 -4.95
N ASP A 170 12.17 -9.33 -5.01
CA ASP A 170 12.51 -10.25 -6.11
C ASP A 170 11.40 -10.23 -7.15
N VAL A 171 10.13 -10.00 -6.73
CA VAL A 171 8.95 -10.04 -7.58
C VAL A 171 7.98 -8.91 -7.25
N ILE A 172 7.50 -8.24 -8.29
CA ILE A 172 6.40 -7.27 -8.21
C ILE A 172 5.10 -7.93 -8.64
N VAL A 173 4.10 -7.93 -7.74
CA VAL A 173 2.75 -8.42 -8.06
C VAL A 173 1.80 -7.25 -8.28
N ALA A 174 1.01 -7.32 -9.35
CA ALA A 174 0.13 -6.21 -9.75
C ALA A 174 -1.20 -6.70 -10.34
N ASP A 175 -2.15 -5.78 -10.45
CA ASP A 175 -3.41 -6.06 -11.11
C ASP A 175 -3.30 -6.00 -12.65
N ALA A 176 -4.41 -6.23 -13.36
CA ALA A 176 -4.45 -6.29 -14.81
C ALA A 176 -4.13 -4.94 -15.51
N LEU A 177 -4.25 -3.81 -14.81
CA LEU A 177 -3.87 -2.51 -15.34
C LEU A 177 -2.38 -2.46 -15.69
N TYR A 178 -1.55 -3.11 -14.88
CA TYR A 178 -0.10 -3.12 -15.03
C TYR A 178 0.42 -4.12 -16.09
N LEU A 179 -0.44 -4.90 -16.72
CA LEU A 179 -0.06 -5.78 -17.84
C LEU A 179 0.20 -4.92 -19.10
N ASN A 180 1.35 -4.29 -19.12
CA ASN A 180 1.77 -3.33 -20.14
C ASN A 180 3.27 -3.44 -20.36
N ALA A 181 3.73 -3.53 -21.61
CA ALA A 181 5.14 -3.74 -21.94
C ALA A 181 6.09 -2.72 -21.30
N PRO A 182 5.84 -1.40 -21.36
CA PRO A 182 6.69 -0.41 -20.69
C PRO A 182 6.79 -0.58 -19.17
N PHE A 183 5.76 -1.06 -18.50
CA PHE A 183 5.83 -1.34 -17.05
C PHE A 183 6.66 -2.60 -16.77
N ILE A 184 6.39 -3.69 -17.50
CA ILE A 184 7.14 -4.96 -17.37
C ILE A 184 8.62 -4.71 -17.60
N ASN A 185 8.98 -4.03 -18.68
CA ASN A 185 10.37 -3.70 -19.00
C ASN A 185 11.03 -2.89 -17.88
N THR A 186 10.33 -1.89 -17.33
CA THR A 186 10.84 -1.10 -16.19
C THR A 186 11.14 -1.97 -14.97
N VAL A 187 10.29 -2.95 -14.64
CA VAL A 187 10.52 -3.86 -13.50
C VAL A 187 11.72 -4.78 -13.79
N LEU A 188 11.80 -5.33 -15.00
CA LEU A 188 12.91 -6.17 -15.43
C LEU A 188 14.25 -5.42 -15.45
N ASP A 189 14.27 -4.18 -15.95
CA ASP A 189 15.46 -3.30 -15.94
C ASP A 189 15.93 -3.01 -14.51
N CYS A 190 15.02 -3.04 -13.55
CA CYS A 190 15.33 -2.95 -12.12
C CYS A 190 15.78 -4.28 -11.50
N GLY A 191 15.90 -5.35 -12.28
CA GLY A 191 16.35 -6.67 -11.84
C GLY A 191 15.33 -7.42 -10.99
N MET A 192 14.05 -7.23 -11.25
CA MET A 192 12.92 -7.91 -10.58
C MET A 192 12.00 -8.55 -11.60
N ASP A 193 11.30 -9.60 -11.21
CA ASP A 193 10.27 -10.24 -12.01
C ASP A 193 8.88 -9.67 -11.76
N VAL A 194 7.92 -9.99 -12.62
CA VAL A 194 6.52 -9.61 -12.47
C VAL A 194 5.60 -10.83 -12.35
N VAL A 195 4.54 -10.69 -11.56
CA VAL A 195 3.36 -11.56 -11.60
C VAL A 195 2.13 -10.66 -11.68
N ILE A 196 1.48 -10.64 -12.83
CA ILE A 196 0.41 -9.68 -13.15
C ILE A 196 -0.87 -10.43 -13.49
N ARG A 197 -1.99 -9.96 -12.97
CA ARG A 197 -3.31 -10.48 -13.30
C ARG A 197 -3.62 -10.31 -14.80
N LEU A 198 -4.12 -11.36 -15.45
CA LEU A 198 -4.68 -11.31 -16.79
C LEU A 198 -6.20 -11.41 -16.71
N LYS A 199 -6.92 -10.37 -17.14
CA LYS A 199 -8.39 -10.27 -17.06
C LYS A 199 -9.04 -9.95 -18.40
N ASP A 200 -8.33 -9.29 -19.30
CA ASP A 200 -8.89 -8.77 -20.53
C ASP A 200 -8.86 -9.85 -21.62
N GLU A 201 -10.01 -10.44 -21.87
CA GLU A 201 -10.22 -11.49 -22.88
C GLU A 201 -10.01 -11.00 -24.32
N LYS A 202 -9.97 -9.70 -24.56
CA LYS A 202 -9.68 -9.09 -25.88
C LYS A 202 -8.19 -9.07 -26.21
N ARG A 203 -7.32 -9.29 -25.23
CA ARG A 203 -5.89 -9.31 -25.45
C ARG A 203 -5.48 -10.56 -26.23
N LEU A 204 -4.64 -10.42 -27.24
CA LEU A 204 -4.12 -11.54 -28.03
C LEU A 204 -3.50 -12.61 -27.14
N ILE A 205 -2.66 -12.23 -26.20
CA ILE A 205 -2.03 -13.18 -25.25
C ILE A 205 -3.05 -14.01 -24.47
N PHE A 206 -4.24 -13.46 -24.15
CA PHE A 206 -5.31 -14.22 -23.52
C PHE A 206 -5.92 -15.21 -24.49
N GLN A 207 -6.26 -14.76 -25.70
CA GLN A 207 -6.93 -15.58 -26.75
C GLN A 207 -6.04 -16.74 -27.19
N ASP A 208 -4.74 -16.49 -27.39
CA ASP A 208 -3.77 -17.51 -27.75
C ASP A 208 -3.64 -18.58 -26.67
N ALA A 209 -3.48 -18.14 -25.41
CA ALA A 209 -3.39 -19.06 -24.28
C ALA A 209 -4.71 -19.82 -24.06
N GLU A 210 -5.86 -19.18 -24.19
CA GLU A 210 -7.17 -19.81 -24.04
C GLU A 210 -7.38 -20.90 -25.09
N GLY A 211 -7.02 -20.64 -26.35
CA GLY A 211 -7.11 -21.63 -27.44
C GLY A 211 -6.34 -22.92 -27.13
N LEU A 212 -5.12 -22.77 -26.61
CA LEU A 212 -4.27 -23.90 -26.19
C LEU A 212 -4.83 -24.62 -24.95
N PHE A 213 -5.26 -23.88 -23.94
CA PHE A 213 -5.79 -24.47 -22.71
C PHE A 213 -7.12 -25.19 -22.90
N LYS A 214 -7.96 -24.79 -23.86
CA LYS A 214 -9.19 -25.52 -24.24
C LYS A 214 -8.88 -26.90 -24.79
N GLN A 215 -7.71 -27.07 -25.40
CA GLN A 215 -7.21 -28.38 -25.89
C GLN A 215 -6.44 -29.16 -24.82
N ASN A 216 -6.47 -28.71 -23.56
CA ASN A 216 -5.68 -29.22 -22.43
C ASN A 216 -4.15 -29.17 -22.62
N ILE A 217 -3.65 -28.41 -23.59
CA ILE A 217 -2.23 -28.17 -23.76
C ILE A 217 -1.76 -27.36 -22.54
N GLY A 218 -0.63 -27.75 -21.94
CA GLY A 218 -0.10 -27.09 -20.73
C GLY A 218 -0.77 -27.46 -19.42
N LYS A 219 -1.72 -28.41 -19.41
CA LYS A 219 -2.30 -28.90 -18.16
C LYS A 219 -1.23 -29.52 -17.27
N LYS A 220 -1.17 -29.09 -15.99
CA LYS A 220 -0.22 -29.56 -14.98
C LYS A 220 -0.97 -30.28 -13.86
N ALA A 221 -0.19 -30.97 -13.01
CA ALA A 221 -0.76 -31.50 -11.77
C ALA A 221 -1.36 -30.37 -10.94
N GLY A 222 -2.61 -30.55 -10.51
CA GLY A 222 -3.26 -29.63 -9.57
C GLY A 222 -2.73 -29.79 -8.17
N PHE A 223 -3.12 -28.88 -7.27
CA PHE A 223 -2.76 -28.95 -5.86
C PHE A 223 -3.96 -28.67 -4.95
N GLN A 224 -3.90 -29.25 -3.75
CA GLN A 224 -4.93 -29.09 -2.72
C GLN A 224 -4.54 -27.98 -1.75
N THR A 225 -5.46 -27.09 -1.46
CA THR A 225 -5.36 -26.14 -0.33
C THR A 225 -6.34 -26.54 0.77
N LYS A 226 -6.31 -25.85 1.90
CA LYS A 226 -7.26 -26.11 3.01
C LYS A 226 -8.73 -26.10 2.59
N ASN A 227 -9.09 -25.24 1.63
CA ASN A 227 -10.49 -24.93 1.31
C ASN A 227 -10.91 -25.28 -0.12
N MET A 228 -9.97 -25.55 -1.02
CA MET A 228 -10.27 -25.75 -2.44
C MET A 228 -9.20 -26.62 -3.13
N PHE A 229 -9.60 -27.26 -4.22
CA PHE A 229 -8.68 -27.87 -5.18
C PHE A 229 -8.41 -26.89 -6.32
N VAL A 230 -7.16 -26.80 -6.77
CA VAL A 230 -6.72 -25.88 -7.82
C VAL A 230 -6.17 -26.68 -9.00
N GLU A 231 -6.87 -26.64 -10.12
CA GLU A 231 -6.36 -27.14 -11.40
C GLU A 231 -5.47 -26.08 -12.03
N VAL A 232 -4.45 -26.50 -12.75
CA VAL A 232 -3.41 -25.62 -13.31
C VAL A 232 -3.19 -25.89 -14.80
N TRP A 233 -3.13 -24.83 -15.59
CA TRP A 233 -2.55 -24.81 -16.94
C TRP A 233 -1.42 -23.80 -16.93
N ASP A 234 -0.29 -24.15 -17.53
CA ASP A 234 0.93 -23.37 -17.54
C ASP A 234 1.67 -23.56 -18.86
N LEU A 235 1.82 -22.47 -19.59
CA LEU A 235 2.57 -22.44 -20.84
C LEU A 235 3.50 -21.23 -20.87
N SER A 236 4.67 -21.45 -21.45
CA SER A 236 5.69 -20.44 -21.72
C SER A 236 5.68 -19.99 -23.18
N ASN A 237 6.62 -19.09 -23.49
CA ASN A 237 6.88 -18.57 -24.83
C ASN A 237 5.79 -17.64 -25.40
N PHE A 238 5.06 -16.97 -24.52
CA PHE A 238 4.20 -15.86 -24.94
C PHE A 238 4.99 -14.57 -25.01
N GLN A 239 4.54 -13.68 -25.87
CA GLN A 239 5.09 -12.34 -26.03
C GLN A 239 3.98 -11.31 -26.09
N ILE A 240 4.28 -10.09 -25.67
CA ILE A 240 3.44 -8.91 -25.92
C ILE A 240 4.29 -7.88 -26.66
N GLU A 241 3.65 -7.13 -27.55
CA GLU A 241 4.33 -6.13 -28.36
C GLU A 241 5.09 -5.13 -27.46
N GLY A 242 6.35 -4.87 -27.80
CA GLY A 242 7.23 -3.98 -27.07
C GLY A 242 7.85 -4.56 -25.79
N CYS A 243 7.62 -5.85 -25.47
CA CYS A 243 8.30 -6.55 -24.39
C CYS A 243 9.13 -7.73 -24.95
N PRO A 244 10.46 -7.67 -24.86
CA PRO A 244 11.32 -8.74 -25.39
C PRO A 244 11.37 -9.97 -24.48
N ALA A 245 10.83 -9.87 -23.25
CA ALA A 245 10.87 -10.96 -22.29
C ALA A 245 9.94 -12.11 -22.70
N ASN A 246 10.40 -13.33 -22.43
CA ASN A 246 9.56 -14.51 -22.53
C ASN A 246 8.57 -14.54 -21.36
N LEU A 247 7.28 -14.64 -21.69
CA LEU A 247 6.21 -14.62 -20.70
C LEU A 247 5.60 -16.01 -20.53
N HIS A 248 5.30 -16.35 -19.27
CA HIS A 248 4.44 -17.48 -18.95
C HIS A 248 3.01 -16.99 -18.74
N VAL A 249 2.05 -17.74 -19.26
CA VAL A 249 0.63 -17.56 -18.98
C VAL A 249 0.16 -18.76 -18.18
N LEU A 250 -0.42 -18.48 -17.01
CA LEU A 250 -1.02 -19.51 -16.17
C LEU A 250 -2.52 -19.25 -16.01
N LYS A 251 -3.27 -20.35 -16.07
CA LYS A 251 -4.68 -20.40 -15.72
C LYS A 251 -4.84 -21.32 -14.53
N PHE A 252 -5.61 -20.87 -13.55
CA PHE A 252 -6.02 -21.65 -12.38
C PHE A 252 -7.53 -21.74 -12.36
N ARG A 253 -8.06 -22.96 -12.15
CA ARG A 253 -9.46 -23.17 -11.81
C ARG A 253 -9.55 -23.64 -10.37
N GLU A 254 -10.13 -22.81 -9.54
CA GLU A 254 -10.30 -23.02 -8.11
C GLU A 254 -11.68 -23.60 -7.85
N THR A 255 -11.75 -24.85 -7.39
CA THR A 255 -13.00 -25.51 -7.03
C THR A 255 -13.10 -25.61 -5.52
N TYR A 256 -14.06 -24.89 -4.96
CA TYR A 256 -14.35 -24.84 -3.53
C TYR A 256 -15.09 -26.07 -3.04
N LYS A 257 -15.05 -26.34 -1.72
CA LYS A 257 -15.76 -27.48 -1.10
C LYS A 257 -17.26 -27.47 -1.32
N ASN A 258 -17.87 -26.32 -1.53
CA ASN A 258 -19.29 -26.16 -1.84
C ASN A 258 -19.64 -26.40 -3.33
N GLY A 259 -18.68 -26.82 -4.14
CA GLY A 259 -18.84 -27.09 -5.57
C GLY A 259 -18.76 -25.87 -6.48
N THR A 260 -18.66 -24.63 -5.93
CA THR A 260 -18.48 -23.44 -6.76
C THR A 260 -17.06 -23.41 -7.32
N SER A 261 -16.89 -22.86 -8.53
CA SER A 261 -15.57 -22.68 -9.13
C SER A 261 -15.38 -21.26 -9.66
N ARG A 262 -14.13 -20.81 -9.66
CA ARG A 262 -13.73 -19.57 -10.32
C ARG A 262 -12.42 -19.77 -11.08
N GLU A 263 -12.21 -18.94 -12.08
CA GLU A 263 -10.96 -18.93 -12.84
C GLU A 263 -10.12 -17.70 -12.51
N MET A 264 -8.81 -17.91 -12.45
CA MET A 264 -7.82 -16.86 -12.29
C MET A 264 -6.71 -17.07 -13.32
N TRP A 265 -6.38 -16.00 -14.02
CA TRP A 265 -5.31 -15.99 -15.00
C TRP A 265 -4.24 -15.01 -14.61
N LEU A 266 -2.98 -15.33 -14.90
CA LEU A 266 -1.86 -14.43 -14.68
C LEU A 266 -0.81 -14.57 -15.79
N VAL A 267 0.01 -13.53 -15.91
CA VAL A 267 1.21 -13.47 -16.73
C VAL A 267 2.39 -13.23 -15.81
N THR A 268 3.50 -13.92 -16.07
CA THR A 268 4.73 -13.76 -15.28
C THR A 268 5.99 -13.87 -16.14
N THR A 269 7.04 -13.20 -15.69
CA THR A 269 8.42 -13.38 -16.17
C THR A 269 9.22 -14.34 -15.29
N LEU A 270 8.69 -14.73 -14.12
CA LEU A 270 9.34 -15.59 -13.13
C LEU A 270 9.22 -17.06 -13.54
N LEU A 271 10.15 -17.52 -14.37
CA LEU A 271 10.09 -18.82 -15.04
C LEU A 271 10.30 -20.02 -14.09
N MET A 272 11.04 -19.83 -12.99
CA MET A 272 11.46 -20.93 -12.11
C MET A 272 10.55 -21.16 -10.91
N ALA A 273 9.52 -20.32 -10.73
CA ALA A 273 8.59 -20.49 -9.63
C ALA A 273 7.54 -21.56 -9.90
N SER A 274 7.21 -22.36 -8.89
CA SER A 274 6.13 -23.34 -9.02
C SER A 274 4.78 -22.64 -9.23
N PRO A 275 3.83 -23.28 -9.97
CA PRO A 275 2.47 -22.72 -10.12
C PRO A 275 1.80 -22.40 -8.80
N GLN A 276 2.00 -23.22 -7.76
CA GLN A 276 1.47 -22.95 -6.42
C GLN A 276 2.05 -21.68 -5.79
N THR A 277 3.35 -21.42 -6.00
CA THR A 277 4.00 -20.17 -5.55
C THR A 277 3.39 -18.97 -6.26
N LEU A 278 3.25 -19.01 -7.58
CA LEU A 278 2.68 -17.93 -8.39
C LEU A 278 1.21 -17.66 -8.02
N TRP A 279 0.43 -18.74 -7.84
CA TRP A 279 -0.94 -18.65 -7.33
C TRP A 279 -1.00 -17.95 -5.95
N THR A 280 -0.11 -18.35 -5.04
CA THR A 280 -0.02 -17.73 -3.71
C THR A 280 0.35 -16.26 -3.80
N MET A 281 1.32 -15.89 -4.64
CA MET A 281 1.72 -14.49 -4.86
C MET A 281 0.53 -13.64 -5.33
N MET A 282 -0.24 -14.13 -6.31
CA MET A 282 -1.39 -13.41 -6.83
C MET A 282 -2.52 -13.26 -5.79
N HIS A 283 -2.74 -14.29 -4.96
CA HIS A 283 -3.68 -14.17 -3.84
C HIS A 283 -3.20 -13.18 -2.78
N LYS A 284 -1.89 -13.18 -2.51
CA LYS A 284 -1.27 -12.27 -1.53
C LYS A 284 -1.14 -10.83 -2.03
N ARG A 285 -1.33 -10.55 -3.32
CA ARG A 285 -1.49 -9.18 -3.83
C ARG A 285 -2.57 -8.41 -3.07
N TRP A 286 -3.67 -9.06 -2.69
CA TRP A 286 -4.75 -8.44 -1.93
C TRP A 286 -4.32 -7.92 -0.55
N ASP A 287 -3.18 -8.36 -0.02
CA ASP A 287 -2.65 -7.83 1.24
C ASP A 287 -2.44 -6.30 1.18
N ILE A 288 -2.13 -5.72 0.01
CA ILE A 288 -2.00 -4.26 -0.14
C ILE A 288 -3.35 -3.57 0.04
N GLU A 289 -4.43 -4.14 -0.49
CA GLU A 289 -5.78 -3.57 -0.38
C GLU A 289 -6.34 -3.77 1.04
N GLU A 290 -6.28 -4.98 1.58
CA GLU A 290 -6.88 -5.34 2.88
C GLU A 290 -6.06 -4.84 4.07
N ASN A 291 -4.73 -4.99 4.02
CA ASN A 291 -3.86 -4.67 5.16
C ASN A 291 -3.25 -3.28 5.10
N ALA A 292 -3.07 -2.67 3.91
CA ALA A 292 -2.56 -1.31 3.82
C ALA A 292 -3.69 -0.30 3.53
N PHE A 293 -4.33 -0.35 2.37
CA PHE A 293 -5.32 0.67 1.97
C PHE A 293 -6.56 0.71 2.85
N HIS A 294 -7.10 -0.45 3.21
CA HIS A 294 -8.24 -0.52 4.13
C HIS A 294 -7.88 0.12 5.47
N GLN A 295 -6.71 -0.20 6.03
CA GLN A 295 -6.27 0.35 7.30
C GLN A 295 -5.96 1.85 7.22
N LEU A 296 -5.29 2.31 6.15
CA LEU A 296 -5.06 3.73 5.92
C LEU A 296 -6.38 4.51 5.83
N LYS A 297 -7.38 3.98 5.13
CA LYS A 297 -8.69 4.63 4.99
C LYS A 297 -9.51 4.58 6.29
N THR A 298 -9.52 3.45 6.98
CA THR A 298 -10.39 3.20 8.14
C THR A 298 -9.82 3.76 9.44
N TYR A 299 -8.52 3.55 9.68
CA TYR A 299 -7.90 3.89 10.96
C TYR A 299 -7.07 5.17 10.90
N PHE A 300 -6.43 5.45 9.77
CA PHE A 300 -5.64 6.67 9.59
C PHE A 300 -6.39 7.78 8.86
N HIS A 301 -7.65 7.53 8.49
CA HIS A 301 -8.54 8.50 7.84
C HIS A 301 -7.95 9.13 6.57
N ALA A 302 -7.29 8.32 5.72
CA ALA A 302 -6.60 8.78 4.52
C ALA A 302 -7.49 9.53 3.51
N LYS A 303 -8.81 9.39 3.62
CA LYS A 303 -9.78 10.16 2.82
C LYS A 303 -10.17 11.50 3.44
N HIS A 304 -9.72 11.80 4.67
CA HIS A 304 -9.98 13.08 5.31
C HIS A 304 -9.00 14.15 4.80
N CYS A 305 -9.50 15.34 4.53
CA CYS A 305 -8.70 16.48 4.12
C CYS A 305 -8.11 17.21 5.33
N TYR A 306 -6.98 16.76 5.84
CA TYR A 306 -6.26 17.45 6.91
C TYR A 306 -5.69 18.81 6.46
N CYS A 307 -5.01 18.84 5.31
CA CYS A 307 -4.50 20.01 4.65
C CYS A 307 -4.37 19.72 3.15
N HIS A 308 -5.16 20.41 2.31
CA HIS A 308 -5.26 20.10 0.89
C HIS A 308 -3.94 20.38 0.14
N SER A 309 -3.30 21.50 0.45
CA SER A 309 -2.03 21.92 -0.17
C SER A 309 -0.78 21.16 0.31
N ALA A 310 -0.91 20.27 1.30
CA ALA A 310 0.17 19.44 1.82
C ALA A 310 -0.19 17.95 1.81
N MET A 311 -0.96 17.51 0.82
CA MET A 311 -1.51 16.15 0.78
C MET A 311 -0.42 15.09 0.77
N GLU A 312 0.65 15.27 0.00
CA GLU A 312 1.75 14.31 -0.06
C GLU A 312 2.53 14.24 1.25
N VAL A 313 2.83 15.36 1.88
CA VAL A 313 3.49 15.43 3.20
C VAL A 313 2.68 14.65 4.24
N ILE A 314 1.37 14.89 4.29
CA ILE A 314 0.46 14.19 5.22
C ILE A 314 0.43 12.69 4.93
N PHE A 315 0.37 12.31 3.67
CA PHE A 315 0.33 10.90 3.28
C PHE A 315 1.62 10.16 3.63
N LEU A 316 2.78 10.78 3.42
CA LEU A 316 4.09 10.24 3.86
C LEU A 316 4.17 10.07 5.38
N LEU A 317 3.73 11.07 6.15
CA LEU A 317 3.66 10.97 7.62
C LEU A 317 2.69 9.86 8.07
N MET A 318 1.59 9.70 7.36
CA MET A 318 0.60 8.63 7.61
C MET A 318 1.19 7.24 7.32
N ILE A 319 1.91 7.08 6.22
CA ILE A 319 2.64 5.84 5.89
C ILE A 319 3.69 5.53 6.95
N LEU A 320 4.44 6.52 7.40
CA LEU A 320 5.43 6.35 8.47
C LEU A 320 4.77 5.86 9.76
N ALA A 321 3.65 6.48 10.14
CA ALA A 321 2.88 6.07 11.32
C ALA A 321 2.30 4.65 11.17
N PHE A 322 1.80 4.29 9.98
CA PHE A 322 1.34 2.95 9.66
C PHE A 322 2.48 1.92 9.81
N ASN A 323 3.63 2.16 9.20
CA ASN A 323 4.78 1.27 9.26
C ASN A 323 5.28 1.08 10.70
N MET A 324 5.35 2.16 11.50
CA MET A 324 5.74 2.08 12.90
C MET A 324 4.77 1.22 13.72
N ARG A 325 3.46 1.39 13.49
CA ARG A 325 2.46 0.54 14.15
C ARG A 325 2.59 -0.93 13.75
N GLU A 326 2.75 -1.24 12.47
CA GLU A 326 2.95 -2.61 11.98
C GLU A 326 4.20 -3.26 12.59
N LEU A 327 5.30 -2.52 12.68
CA LEU A 327 6.52 -2.97 13.36
C LEU A 327 6.30 -3.21 14.85
N TYR A 328 5.59 -2.33 15.54
CA TYR A 328 5.27 -2.51 16.96
C TYR A 328 4.44 -3.79 17.16
N LEU A 329 3.42 -4.02 16.36
CA LEU A 329 2.60 -5.22 16.41
C LEU A 329 3.45 -6.48 16.15
N TYR A 330 4.33 -6.42 15.17
CA TYR A 330 5.23 -7.52 14.85
C TYR A 330 6.23 -7.81 15.96
N CYS A 331 6.86 -6.79 16.53
CA CYS A 331 7.95 -6.96 17.52
C CYS A 331 7.42 -7.23 18.93
N ARG A 332 6.29 -6.63 19.32
CA ARG A 332 5.81 -6.59 20.70
C ARG A 332 4.52 -7.36 20.95
N LEU A 333 3.68 -7.50 19.94
CA LEU A 333 2.34 -8.08 20.04
C LEU A 333 2.13 -9.16 18.97
N LYS A 334 3.10 -10.05 18.77
CA LYS A 334 3.07 -11.10 17.71
C LYS A 334 1.77 -11.91 17.71
N ASP A 335 1.19 -12.14 18.88
CA ASP A 335 0.00 -12.96 19.05
C ASP A 335 -1.30 -12.15 19.19
N PHE A 336 -1.29 -10.83 18.89
CA PHE A 336 -2.47 -10.01 19.12
C PHE A 336 -3.70 -10.51 18.32
N ARG A 337 -3.48 -11.05 17.12
CA ARG A 337 -4.55 -11.63 16.27
C ARG A 337 -5.11 -12.91 16.86
N SER A 338 -4.28 -13.77 17.43
CA SER A 338 -4.71 -15.02 18.08
C SER A 338 -5.51 -14.76 19.36
N ARG A 339 -5.24 -13.64 20.04
CA ARG A 339 -5.95 -13.19 21.25
C ARG A 339 -7.26 -12.46 20.95
N LYS A 340 -7.73 -12.43 19.70
CA LYS A 340 -8.94 -11.70 19.24
C LYS A 340 -8.93 -10.20 19.58
N ILE A 341 -7.75 -9.61 19.75
CA ILE A 341 -7.59 -8.18 19.98
C ILE A 341 -7.71 -7.46 18.63
N THR A 342 -8.60 -6.49 18.54
CA THR A 342 -8.80 -5.71 17.31
C THR A 342 -7.78 -4.58 17.19
N LEU A 343 -7.49 -4.12 15.98
CA LEU A 343 -6.63 -2.94 15.76
C LEU A 343 -7.19 -1.69 16.45
N LYS A 344 -8.51 -1.56 16.51
CA LYS A 344 -9.19 -0.49 17.26
C LYS A 344 -8.89 -0.56 18.76
N SER A 345 -8.87 -1.77 19.33
CA SER A 345 -8.50 -1.98 20.74
C SER A 345 -7.03 -1.63 20.99
N VAL A 346 -6.12 -1.98 20.07
CA VAL A 346 -4.71 -1.60 20.15
C VAL A 346 -4.54 -0.08 20.15
N THR A 347 -5.24 0.62 19.25
CA THR A 347 -5.21 2.09 19.20
C THR A 347 -5.73 2.71 20.50
N ARG A 348 -6.82 2.15 21.04
CA ARG A 348 -7.34 2.59 22.33
C ARG A 348 -6.32 2.39 23.45
N LEU A 349 -5.67 1.22 23.50
CA LEU A 349 -4.60 0.95 24.47
C LEU A 349 -3.44 1.95 24.34
N PHE A 350 -3.03 2.30 23.12
CA PHE A 350 -2.02 3.36 22.94
C PHE A 350 -2.47 4.70 23.50
N ARG A 351 -3.72 5.11 23.22
CA ARG A 351 -4.29 6.33 23.78
C ARG A 351 -4.34 6.26 25.31
N ASP A 352 -4.80 5.14 25.86
CA ASP A 352 -4.95 4.92 27.30
C ASP A 352 -3.59 4.87 28.01
N GLN A 353 -2.59 4.19 27.45
CA GLN A 353 -1.24 4.13 28.00
C GLN A 353 -0.54 5.49 27.98
N LEU A 354 -0.73 6.26 26.92
CA LEU A 354 -0.31 7.67 26.92
C LEU A 354 -1.05 8.48 27.99
N LEU A 355 -2.22 8.01 28.44
CA LEU A 355 -3.03 8.63 29.45
C LEU A 355 -2.65 8.21 30.89
N LEU A 356 -2.26 6.98 31.14
CA LEU A 356 -2.22 6.37 32.48
C LEU A 356 -1.03 6.81 33.36
N GLU A 357 0.17 7.01 32.84
CA GLU A 357 1.33 7.37 33.67
C GLU A 357 1.18 8.73 34.37
N ASN A 358 0.40 9.64 33.80
CA ASN A 358 0.15 10.95 34.42
C ASN A 358 -1.14 11.00 35.23
N PHE A 359 -2.10 10.08 35.00
CA PHE A 359 -3.35 10.09 35.76
C PHE A 359 -3.11 9.79 37.25
N ASN A 360 -2.24 8.84 37.53
CA ASN A 360 -1.83 8.53 38.89
C ASN A 360 -1.06 9.68 39.54
N LYS A 361 -0.17 10.39 38.81
CA LYS A 361 0.50 11.60 39.36
C LYS A 361 -0.45 12.76 39.66
N LEU A 362 -1.44 12.97 38.77
CA LEU A 362 -2.44 14.03 38.98
C LEU A 362 -3.39 13.76 40.18
N LEU A 363 -3.62 12.46 40.49
CA LEU A 363 -4.41 12.09 41.68
C LEU A 363 -3.62 12.20 42.99
N TYR A 364 -2.28 12.19 42.92
CA TYR A 364 -1.42 12.26 44.12
C TYR A 364 -0.75 13.63 44.30
N ASP A 365 -0.72 14.51 43.30
CA ASP A 365 -0.13 15.85 43.42
C ASP A 365 -1.14 16.92 43.98
N ASP A 366 -2.43 16.59 44.09
CA ASP A 366 -3.44 17.48 44.70
C ASP A 366 -3.66 17.21 46.21
N SER A 367 -2.76 16.46 46.84
CA SER A 367 -2.78 16.20 48.28
C SER A 367 -1.62 16.89 49.00
N GLY A 368 -1.35 18.16 48.64
CA GLY A 368 -0.42 19.03 49.35
C GLY A 368 -1.01 20.38 49.64
#